data_fb3326f1368879ccd7cd006791f970d1
#
_entry.id   fb3326f1368879ccd7cd006791f970d1
#
_cell.length_a   1.000
_cell.length_b   1.000
_cell.length_c   1.000
_cell.angle_alpha   90.00
_cell.angle_beta   90.00
_cell.angle_gamma   90.00
#
_symmetry.space_group_name_H-M   'P 1'
#
loop_
_entity.id
_entity.type
_entity.pdbx_description
1 polymer ?
#
loop_
_entity_poly.entity_id
_entity_poly.type
_entity_poly.pdbx_seq_one_letter_code
_entity_poly.pdbx_strand_id
1 'polypeptide(L)'
;YMLLGSFLSPLRNKRTDEYGGSLLNRARLLFEVLDAIKETCGREFPIILRMSGSERDPQGNTVEDMKRLIPYLEQHGVDCFEISGGTQYERCNKIIPCHGEEEFTNLKEAREIKAVATKPVITVGKILDAKLAEDVLEAEEVDGVVIGRALLADPDFVEKAKEGRYEEIAPCAACGVGCVGEQTKRRPASCVINPLAGRELEFEEQPAKEAKKIL
;
A
#
# COMPACT_ATOMS: atom_id res chain seq x y z
N TYR A 1 3.40 -4.62 -9.25
CA TYR A 1 2.16 -4.97 -9.97
C TYR A 1 2.28 -4.79 -11.48
N MET A 2 3.12 -3.91 -11.95
CA MET A 2 3.31 -3.65 -13.38
C MET A 2 4.38 -4.60 -13.95
N LEU A 3 5.46 -4.08 -14.54
CA LEU A 3 6.47 -4.88 -15.21
C LEU A 3 7.12 -5.91 -14.27
N LEU A 4 7.72 -5.48 -13.17
CA LEU A 4 8.42 -6.38 -12.23
C LEU A 4 7.47 -7.41 -11.61
N GLY A 5 6.26 -6.97 -11.22
CA GLY A 5 5.25 -7.89 -10.72
C GLY A 5 4.79 -8.92 -11.77
N SER A 6 4.72 -8.53 -13.05
CA SER A 6 4.37 -9.47 -14.13
C SER A 6 5.47 -10.52 -14.37
N PHE A 7 6.75 -10.15 -14.19
CA PHE A 7 7.84 -11.14 -14.25
C PHE A 7 7.81 -12.10 -13.06
N LEU A 8 7.54 -11.57 -11.86
CA LEU A 8 7.51 -12.38 -10.64
C LEU A 8 6.31 -13.35 -10.60
N SER A 9 5.16 -12.94 -11.14
CA SER A 9 3.89 -13.69 -11.07
C SER A 9 3.89 -14.94 -11.98
N PRO A 10 3.61 -16.14 -11.46
CA PRO A 10 3.45 -17.34 -12.29
C PRO A 10 2.16 -17.28 -13.14
N LEU A 11 1.20 -16.41 -12.79
CA LEU A 11 0.01 -16.15 -13.59
C LEU A 11 0.36 -15.50 -14.93
N ARG A 12 1.38 -14.64 -14.94
CA ARG A 12 1.78 -13.81 -16.08
C ARG A 12 3.04 -14.30 -16.77
N ASN A 13 4.04 -14.71 -16.00
CA ASN A 13 5.31 -15.15 -16.53
C ASN A 13 5.25 -16.62 -16.98
N LYS A 14 5.12 -16.82 -18.28
CA LYS A 14 5.14 -18.13 -18.95
C LYS A 14 6.45 -18.39 -19.69
N ARG A 15 7.50 -17.62 -19.38
CA ARG A 15 8.84 -17.76 -20.00
C ARG A 15 9.49 -19.07 -19.59
N THR A 16 10.34 -19.59 -20.46
CA THR A 16 11.10 -20.84 -20.28
C THR A 16 12.60 -20.64 -20.22
N ASP A 17 13.03 -19.38 -20.26
CA ASP A 17 14.44 -18.96 -20.11
C ASP A 17 14.77 -18.65 -18.64
N GLU A 18 15.94 -18.05 -18.41
CA GLU A 18 16.45 -17.69 -17.07
C GLU A 18 15.60 -16.66 -16.31
N TYR A 19 14.59 -16.05 -16.94
CA TYR A 19 13.63 -15.13 -16.31
C TYR A 19 12.28 -15.80 -16.04
N GLY A 20 12.14 -17.12 -16.24
CA GLY A 20 10.89 -17.83 -16.07
C GLY A 20 11.01 -19.15 -15.31
N GLY A 21 9.89 -19.82 -15.10
CA GLY A 21 9.83 -21.10 -14.38
C GLY A 21 9.94 -20.96 -12.87
N SER A 22 11.12 -21.19 -12.27
CA SER A 22 11.29 -21.16 -10.81
C SER A 22 11.04 -19.78 -10.21
N LEU A 23 10.72 -19.71 -8.91
CA LEU A 23 10.50 -18.44 -8.20
C LEU A 23 11.70 -17.49 -8.32
N LEU A 24 12.93 -18.00 -8.16
CA LEU A 24 14.14 -17.19 -8.26
C LEU A 24 14.40 -16.71 -9.69
N ASN A 25 14.13 -17.52 -10.70
CA ASN A 25 14.23 -17.07 -12.09
C ASN A 25 13.21 -15.96 -12.38
N ARG A 26 11.98 -16.10 -11.90
CA ARG A 26 10.96 -15.05 -12.06
C ARG A 26 11.32 -13.77 -11.31
N ALA A 27 12.09 -13.86 -10.23
CA ALA A 27 12.57 -12.71 -9.45
C ALA A 27 13.85 -12.08 -10.03
N ARG A 28 14.54 -12.71 -10.99
CA ARG A 28 15.82 -12.26 -11.55
C ARG A 28 15.79 -10.80 -12.00
N LEU A 29 14.80 -10.40 -12.78
CA LEU A 29 14.69 -9.01 -13.24
C LEU A 29 14.57 -8.02 -12.08
N LEU A 30 13.87 -8.40 -11.00
CA LEU A 30 13.77 -7.57 -9.80
C LEU A 30 15.14 -7.42 -9.13
N PHE A 31 15.90 -8.51 -8.99
CA PHE A 31 17.24 -8.47 -8.42
C PHE A 31 18.18 -7.57 -9.24
N GLU A 32 18.18 -7.71 -10.56
CA GLU A 32 18.98 -6.88 -11.46
C GLU A 32 18.64 -5.39 -11.35
N VAL A 33 17.36 -5.05 -11.17
CA VAL A 33 16.94 -3.65 -10.97
C VAL A 33 17.40 -3.13 -9.62
N LEU A 34 17.30 -3.92 -8.54
CA LEU A 34 17.77 -3.54 -7.21
C LEU A 34 19.30 -3.29 -7.21
N ASP A 35 20.05 -4.21 -7.80
CA ASP A 35 21.51 -4.09 -7.94
C ASP A 35 21.88 -2.83 -8.73
N ALA A 36 21.24 -2.57 -9.87
CA ALA A 36 21.50 -1.39 -10.68
C ALA A 36 21.18 -0.07 -9.93
N ILE A 37 20.15 -0.05 -9.07
CA ILE A 37 19.88 1.12 -8.21
C ILE A 37 21.02 1.32 -7.22
N LYS A 38 21.45 0.27 -6.51
CA LYS A 38 22.54 0.36 -5.52
C LYS A 38 23.89 0.68 -6.18
N GLU A 39 24.15 0.21 -7.37
CA GLU A 39 25.35 0.55 -8.16
C GLU A 39 25.36 2.02 -8.60
N THR A 40 24.21 2.53 -9.06
CA THR A 40 24.09 3.88 -9.60
C THR A 40 23.98 4.95 -8.51
N CYS A 41 23.17 4.69 -7.47
CA CYS A 41 22.83 5.68 -6.43
C CYS A 41 23.68 5.54 -5.16
N GLY A 42 24.46 4.46 -5.06
CA GLY A 42 25.26 4.12 -3.87
C GLY A 42 24.53 3.13 -2.95
N ARG A 43 25.33 2.37 -2.17
CA ARG A 43 24.80 1.30 -1.31
C ARG A 43 23.89 1.82 -0.20
N GLU A 44 24.10 3.05 0.26
CA GLU A 44 23.31 3.71 1.32
C GLU A 44 22.00 4.32 0.80
N PHE A 45 21.75 4.32 -0.50
CA PHE A 45 20.49 4.82 -1.06
C PHE A 45 19.33 3.92 -0.61
N PRO A 46 18.33 4.46 0.13
CA PRO A 46 17.26 3.64 0.71
C PRO A 46 16.31 3.10 -0.35
N ILE A 47 15.95 1.82 -0.25
CA ILE A 47 14.99 1.16 -1.14
C ILE A 47 13.83 0.60 -0.31
N ILE A 48 12.65 1.16 -0.49
CA ILE A 48 11.39 0.58 0.01
C ILE A 48 10.77 -0.22 -1.13
N LEU A 49 10.64 -1.54 -0.94
CA LEU A 49 10.03 -2.41 -1.92
C LEU A 49 8.55 -2.66 -1.59
N ARG A 50 7.65 -2.12 -2.41
CA ARG A 50 6.24 -2.49 -2.35
C ARG A 50 5.98 -3.77 -3.13
N MET A 51 5.43 -4.78 -2.45
CA MET A 51 5.16 -6.09 -3.04
C MET A 51 3.81 -6.66 -2.55
N SER A 52 3.23 -7.58 -3.31
CA SER A 52 2.11 -8.39 -2.81
C SER A 52 2.64 -9.45 -1.85
N GLY A 53 2.14 -9.48 -0.63
CA GLY A 53 2.39 -10.59 0.30
C GLY A 53 1.74 -11.89 -0.19
N SER A 54 0.65 -11.79 -0.94
CA SER A 54 0.00 -12.90 -1.66
C SER A 54 -0.77 -12.36 -2.85
N GLU A 55 -0.72 -13.06 -3.98
CA GLU A 55 -1.54 -12.73 -5.15
C GLU A 55 -3.01 -13.08 -4.95
N ARG A 56 -3.34 -13.85 -3.91
CA ARG A 56 -4.72 -14.26 -3.55
C ARG A 56 -5.44 -14.97 -4.70
N ASP A 57 -4.67 -15.66 -5.50
CA ASP A 57 -5.11 -16.54 -6.57
C ASP A 57 -4.47 -17.92 -6.38
N PRO A 58 -5.21 -19.03 -6.56
CA PRO A 58 -4.67 -20.38 -6.34
C PRO A 58 -3.46 -20.73 -7.19
N GLN A 59 -3.29 -20.08 -8.34
CA GLN A 59 -2.17 -20.29 -9.25
C GLN A 59 -1.11 -19.17 -9.14
N GLY A 60 -1.32 -18.19 -8.28
CA GLY A 60 -0.42 -17.09 -8.04
C GLY A 60 0.63 -17.38 -6.96
N ASN A 61 1.49 -16.39 -6.70
CA ASN A 61 2.42 -16.47 -5.59
C ASN A 61 1.68 -16.42 -4.24
N THR A 62 2.07 -17.30 -3.34
CA THR A 62 1.57 -17.38 -1.96
C THR A 62 2.44 -16.56 -1.01
N VAL A 63 2.00 -16.37 0.24
CA VAL A 63 2.83 -15.75 1.27
C VAL A 63 4.10 -16.56 1.54
N GLU A 64 4.04 -17.89 1.47
CA GLU A 64 5.21 -18.75 1.63
C GLU A 64 6.25 -18.54 0.51
N ASP A 65 5.80 -18.31 -0.73
CA ASP A 65 6.70 -17.96 -1.82
C ASP A 65 7.36 -16.59 -1.54
N MET A 66 6.61 -15.61 -1.06
CA MET A 66 7.17 -14.30 -0.73
C MET A 66 8.15 -14.37 0.44
N LYS A 67 7.84 -15.11 1.50
CA LYS A 67 8.77 -15.35 2.63
C LYS A 67 10.10 -15.94 2.16
N ARG A 68 10.07 -16.85 1.19
CA ARG A 68 11.29 -17.42 0.60
C ARG A 68 12.13 -16.41 -0.18
N LEU A 69 11.53 -15.33 -0.70
CA LEU A 69 12.25 -14.28 -1.42
C LEU A 69 12.87 -13.23 -0.48
N ILE A 70 12.34 -13.03 0.71
CA ILE A 70 12.80 -11.95 1.62
C ILE A 70 14.32 -11.95 1.81
N PRO A 71 15.01 -13.06 2.17
CA PRO A 71 16.47 -13.02 2.36
C PRO A 71 17.24 -12.62 1.10
N TYR A 72 16.78 -13.00 -0.08
CA TYR A 72 17.41 -12.60 -1.35
C TYR A 72 17.19 -11.11 -1.63
N LEU A 73 15.99 -10.60 -1.38
CA LEU A 73 15.69 -9.17 -1.57
C LEU A 73 16.52 -8.28 -0.63
N GLU A 74 16.72 -8.71 0.62
CA GLU A 74 17.61 -8.03 1.56
C GLU A 74 19.06 -8.05 1.09
N GLN A 75 19.54 -9.17 0.54
CA GLN A 75 20.89 -9.28 -0.05
C GLN A 75 21.08 -8.32 -1.23
N HIS A 76 20.03 -8.09 -2.03
CA HIS A 76 20.00 -7.13 -3.14
C HIS A 76 19.67 -5.69 -2.69
N GLY A 77 19.68 -5.43 -1.39
CA GLY A 77 19.68 -4.07 -0.84
C GLY A 77 18.30 -3.47 -0.60
N VAL A 78 17.24 -4.28 -0.41
CA VAL A 78 15.96 -3.77 0.09
C VAL A 78 16.11 -3.40 1.57
N ASP A 79 15.72 -2.18 1.92
CA ASP A 79 15.84 -1.62 3.26
C ASP A 79 14.52 -1.61 4.04
N CYS A 80 13.37 -1.74 3.34
CA CYS A 80 12.05 -1.82 3.95
C CYS A 80 11.07 -2.53 3.00
N PHE A 81 10.15 -3.32 3.54
CA PHE A 81 9.11 -4.00 2.79
C PHE A 81 7.75 -3.36 3.02
N GLU A 82 7.09 -2.87 1.97
CA GLU A 82 5.70 -2.44 2.01
C GLU A 82 4.79 -3.57 1.48
N ILE A 83 4.03 -4.20 2.39
CA ILE A 83 3.23 -5.36 2.05
C ILE A 83 1.80 -4.96 1.67
N SER A 84 1.48 -5.26 0.42
CA SER A 84 0.17 -5.15 -0.21
C SER A 84 -0.37 -6.54 -0.56
N GLY A 85 -1.42 -6.65 -1.37
CA GLY A 85 -1.98 -7.94 -1.78
C GLY A 85 -2.70 -7.89 -3.12
N GLY A 86 -2.99 -9.07 -3.67
CA GLY A 86 -3.68 -9.22 -4.94
C GLY A 86 -2.80 -9.04 -6.16
N THR A 87 -3.44 -8.98 -7.33
CA THR A 87 -2.79 -8.76 -8.63
C THR A 87 -3.45 -7.59 -9.36
N GLN A 88 -2.74 -7.02 -10.34
CA GLN A 88 -3.25 -5.90 -11.12
C GLN A 88 -4.49 -6.26 -11.94
N TYR A 89 -4.63 -7.49 -12.36
CA TYR A 89 -5.66 -7.91 -13.31
C TYR A 89 -6.72 -8.82 -12.66
N GLU A 90 -6.30 -9.87 -12.02
CA GLU A 90 -7.19 -10.90 -11.49
C GLU A 90 -7.81 -10.52 -10.14
N ARG A 91 -7.07 -9.78 -9.32
CA ARG A 91 -7.43 -9.42 -7.93
C ARG A 91 -7.15 -7.95 -7.61
N CYS A 92 -7.46 -7.05 -8.53
CA CYS A 92 -7.22 -5.61 -8.34
C CYS A 92 -8.01 -5.02 -7.15
N ASN A 93 -9.18 -5.59 -6.82
CA ASN A 93 -9.95 -5.23 -5.62
C ASN A 93 -9.20 -5.53 -4.31
N LYS A 94 -8.17 -6.38 -4.33
CA LYS A 94 -7.32 -6.65 -3.15
C LYS A 94 -6.13 -5.68 -3.05
N ILE A 95 -5.78 -5.01 -4.16
CA ILE A 95 -4.80 -3.91 -4.15
C ILE A 95 -5.44 -2.63 -3.58
N ILE A 96 -6.68 -2.34 -3.98
CA ILE A 96 -7.43 -1.17 -3.54
C ILE A 96 -8.78 -1.65 -2.98
N PRO A 97 -8.78 -2.21 -1.76
CA PRO A 97 -9.99 -2.74 -1.15
C PRO A 97 -10.97 -1.60 -0.85
N CYS A 98 -12.20 -1.75 -1.33
CA CYS A 98 -13.29 -0.79 -1.15
C CYS A 98 -14.28 -1.21 -0.06
N HIS A 99 -15.44 -0.56 -0.02
CA HIS A 99 -16.53 -0.93 0.88
C HIS A 99 -16.88 -2.43 0.74
N GLY A 100 -17.15 -3.10 1.86
CA GLY A 100 -17.39 -4.55 1.91
C GLY A 100 -16.13 -5.42 2.09
N GLU A 101 -14.93 -4.90 1.84
CA GLU A 101 -13.67 -5.58 2.20
C GLU A 101 -13.29 -5.25 3.66
N GLU A 102 -12.57 -6.15 4.31
CA GLU A 102 -12.06 -5.95 5.66
C GLU A 102 -11.01 -4.84 5.72
N GLU A 103 -10.92 -4.15 6.85
CA GLU A 103 -9.80 -3.26 7.15
C GLU A 103 -8.52 -4.06 7.36
N PHE A 104 -7.38 -3.40 7.20
CA PHE A 104 -6.08 -4.08 7.32
C PHE A 104 -5.97 -5.35 6.46
N THR A 105 -6.57 -5.33 5.28
CA THR A 105 -6.69 -6.47 4.36
C THR A 105 -5.40 -7.29 4.19
N ASN A 106 -4.23 -6.66 4.34
CA ASN A 106 -2.92 -7.30 4.11
C ASN A 106 -2.10 -7.52 5.39
N LEU A 107 -2.68 -7.27 6.56
CA LEU A 107 -1.96 -7.37 7.84
C LEU A 107 -1.47 -8.79 8.13
N LYS A 108 -2.29 -9.79 7.79
CA LYS A 108 -1.92 -11.20 7.99
C LYS A 108 -0.62 -11.53 7.25
N GLU A 109 -0.54 -11.24 5.97
CA GLU A 109 0.64 -11.50 5.15
C GLU A 109 1.84 -10.65 5.60
N ALA A 110 1.60 -9.41 6.04
CA ALA A 110 2.65 -8.56 6.58
C ALA A 110 3.27 -9.15 7.86
N ARG A 111 2.47 -9.65 8.80
CA ARG A 111 2.94 -10.35 10.01
C ARG A 111 3.79 -11.58 9.68
N GLU A 112 3.32 -12.39 8.73
CA GLU A 112 4.05 -13.60 8.32
C GLU A 112 5.39 -13.26 7.65
N ILE A 113 5.45 -12.17 6.88
CA ILE A 113 6.69 -11.69 6.26
C ILE A 113 7.61 -11.07 7.32
N LYS A 114 7.08 -10.29 8.27
CA LYS A 114 7.86 -9.72 9.38
C LYS A 114 8.55 -10.81 10.21
N ALA A 115 7.92 -11.95 10.38
CA ALA A 115 8.52 -13.07 11.12
C ALA A 115 9.81 -13.64 10.50
N VAL A 116 10.09 -13.34 9.23
CA VAL A 116 11.30 -13.82 8.51
C VAL A 116 12.19 -12.68 8.01
N ALA A 117 11.69 -11.46 7.95
CA ALA A 117 12.45 -10.27 7.53
C ALA A 117 13.38 -9.79 8.66
N THR A 118 14.56 -9.28 8.27
CA THR A 118 15.47 -8.55 9.16
C THR A 118 15.34 -7.03 9.03
N LYS A 119 14.65 -6.58 7.98
CA LYS A 119 14.36 -5.19 7.68
C LYS A 119 12.93 -4.83 8.08
N PRO A 120 12.63 -3.54 8.32
CA PRO A 120 11.28 -3.10 8.65
C PRO A 120 10.24 -3.58 7.64
N VAL A 121 9.07 -3.95 8.16
CA VAL A 121 7.90 -4.36 7.38
C VAL A 121 6.74 -3.45 7.70
N ILE A 122 6.22 -2.77 6.70
CA ILE A 122 5.06 -1.91 6.80
C ILE A 122 3.89 -2.48 5.99
N THR A 123 2.67 -2.19 6.38
CA THR A 123 1.46 -2.71 5.71
C THR A 123 0.59 -1.61 5.12
N VAL A 124 -0.09 -1.92 4.03
CA VAL A 124 -1.09 -1.08 3.38
C VAL A 124 -2.35 -1.88 3.10
N GLY A 125 -3.50 -1.26 3.13
CA GLY A 125 -4.76 -1.90 2.68
C GLY A 125 -5.96 -1.56 3.54
N LYS A 126 -6.73 -0.54 3.12
CA LYS A 126 -7.96 -0.09 3.79
C LYS A 126 -7.74 0.20 5.29
N ILE A 127 -6.70 0.96 5.61
CA ILE A 127 -6.46 1.46 6.96
C ILE A 127 -7.18 2.80 7.04
N LEU A 128 -8.27 2.83 7.78
CA LEU A 128 -9.21 3.98 7.84
C LEU A 128 -9.39 4.49 9.27
N ASP A 129 -9.19 3.64 10.26
CA ASP A 129 -9.30 3.94 11.67
C ASP A 129 -7.90 4.20 12.27
N ALA A 130 -7.71 5.40 12.83
CA ALA A 130 -6.44 5.81 13.40
C ALA A 130 -6.13 5.06 14.71
N LYS A 131 -7.15 4.81 15.54
CA LYS A 131 -6.95 4.08 16.80
C LYS A 131 -6.58 2.62 16.55
N LEU A 132 -7.25 1.97 15.60
CA LEU A 132 -6.90 0.61 15.20
C LEU A 132 -5.51 0.53 14.58
N ALA A 133 -5.09 1.57 13.82
CA ALA A 133 -3.73 1.65 13.28
C ALA A 133 -2.68 1.73 14.41
N GLU A 134 -2.94 2.51 15.44
CA GLU A 134 -2.09 2.64 16.62
C GLU A 134 -2.02 1.33 17.41
N ASP A 135 -3.16 0.67 17.66
CA ASP A 135 -3.21 -0.61 18.35
C ASP A 135 -2.36 -1.70 17.65
N VAL A 136 -2.36 -1.73 16.31
CA VAL A 136 -1.53 -2.64 15.51
C VAL A 136 -0.04 -2.34 15.65
N LEU A 137 0.33 -1.05 15.73
CA LEU A 137 1.72 -0.63 15.92
C LEU A 137 2.20 -0.87 17.36
N GLU A 138 1.38 -0.57 18.36
CA GLU A 138 1.68 -0.84 19.77
C GLU A 138 1.86 -2.33 20.04
N ALA A 139 1.10 -3.19 19.36
CA ALA A 139 1.25 -4.65 19.42
C ALA A 139 2.48 -5.18 18.65
N GLU A 140 3.28 -4.29 18.04
CA GLU A 140 4.48 -4.62 17.23
C GLU A 140 4.20 -5.62 16.10
N GLU A 141 2.96 -5.66 15.60
CA GLU A 141 2.57 -6.59 14.55
C GLU A 141 3.23 -6.27 13.20
N VAL A 142 3.47 -4.98 12.94
CA VAL A 142 4.26 -4.43 11.82
C VAL A 142 5.04 -3.22 12.33
N ASP A 143 6.00 -2.73 11.53
CA ASP A 143 6.84 -1.60 11.89
C ASP A 143 6.27 -0.26 11.44
N GLY A 144 5.20 -0.30 10.64
CA GLY A 144 4.52 0.91 10.16
C GLY A 144 3.28 0.59 9.34
N VAL A 145 2.49 1.63 9.11
CA VAL A 145 1.27 1.57 8.28
C VAL A 145 1.32 2.62 7.18
N VAL A 146 0.74 2.27 6.03
CA VAL A 146 0.65 3.18 4.87
C VAL A 146 -0.80 3.57 4.66
N ILE A 147 -1.09 4.86 4.84
CA ILE A 147 -2.41 5.45 4.78
C ILE A 147 -2.52 6.29 3.50
N GLY A 148 -3.54 6.06 2.70
CA GLY A 148 -3.78 6.81 1.46
C GLY A 148 -5.13 7.51 1.47
N ARG A 149 -6.22 6.77 1.26
CA ARG A 149 -7.56 7.34 1.07
C ARG A 149 -8.11 8.06 2.30
N ALA A 150 -7.72 7.65 3.51
CA ALA A 150 -8.09 8.37 4.72
C ALA A 150 -7.49 9.78 4.72
N LEU A 151 -6.25 9.95 4.25
CA LEU A 151 -5.62 11.27 4.09
C LEU A 151 -6.26 12.15 3.00
N LEU A 152 -6.94 11.55 2.01
CA LEU A 152 -7.76 12.33 1.07
C LEU A 152 -9.07 12.81 1.71
N ALA A 153 -9.64 12.00 2.61
CA ALA A 153 -10.85 12.35 3.34
C ALA A 153 -10.57 13.38 4.44
N ASP A 154 -9.44 13.24 5.12
CA ASP A 154 -8.97 14.15 6.17
C ASP A 154 -7.46 14.36 6.05
N PRO A 155 -6.99 15.49 5.52
CA PRO A 155 -5.55 15.79 5.42
C PRO A 155 -4.84 15.81 6.78
N ASP A 156 -5.55 16.15 7.85
CA ASP A 156 -5.03 16.28 9.21
C ASP A 156 -5.13 14.97 10.01
N PHE A 157 -5.46 13.85 9.35
CA PHE A 157 -5.66 12.52 9.97
C PHE A 157 -4.54 12.18 10.96
N VAL A 158 -3.28 12.32 10.54
CA VAL A 158 -2.12 11.93 11.37
C VAL A 158 -1.94 12.90 12.55
N GLU A 159 -2.09 14.21 12.34
CA GLU A 159 -1.97 15.20 13.42
C GLU A 159 -3.08 15.04 14.46
N LYS A 160 -4.32 14.81 14.00
CA LYS A 160 -5.45 14.55 14.91
C LYS A 160 -5.23 13.26 15.70
N ALA A 161 -4.75 12.19 15.06
CA ALA A 161 -4.42 10.94 15.73
C ALA A 161 -3.34 11.14 16.81
N LYS A 162 -2.24 11.82 16.46
CA LYS A 162 -1.12 12.12 17.36
C LYS A 162 -1.55 12.93 18.60
N GLU A 163 -2.54 13.80 18.44
CA GLU A 163 -3.11 14.63 19.52
C GLU A 163 -4.24 13.92 20.27
N GLY A 164 -4.59 12.70 19.93
CA GLY A 164 -5.68 11.94 20.53
C GLY A 164 -7.08 12.42 20.15
N ARG A 165 -7.21 13.23 19.09
CA ARG A 165 -8.47 13.81 18.59
C ARG A 165 -9.14 12.92 17.56
N TYR A 166 -9.29 11.63 17.88
CA TYR A 166 -9.83 10.61 16.96
C TYR A 166 -11.23 10.92 16.45
N GLU A 167 -12.09 11.47 17.32
CA GLU A 167 -13.48 11.83 17.00
C GLU A 167 -13.61 13.00 16.01
N GLU A 168 -12.52 13.76 15.80
CA GLU A 168 -12.47 14.86 14.85
C GLU A 168 -12.00 14.41 13.45
N ILE A 169 -11.58 13.16 13.30
CA ILE A 169 -11.13 12.63 12.03
C ILE A 169 -12.34 12.37 11.12
N ALA A 170 -12.35 13.00 9.95
CA ALA A 170 -13.36 12.75 8.93
C ALA A 170 -13.17 11.35 8.31
N PRO A 171 -14.10 10.40 8.52
CA PRO A 171 -13.89 9.00 8.14
C PRO A 171 -13.99 8.82 6.62
N CYS A 172 -13.01 8.15 6.03
CA CYS A 172 -13.09 7.73 4.64
C CYS A 172 -14.16 6.65 4.44
N ALA A 173 -15.14 6.88 3.58
CA ALA A 173 -16.22 5.92 3.30
C ALA A 173 -15.78 4.67 2.50
N ALA A 174 -14.50 4.53 2.15
CA ALA A 174 -13.95 3.46 1.30
C ALA A 174 -14.72 3.24 -0.03
N CYS A 175 -15.45 4.25 -0.51
CA CYS A 175 -16.33 4.14 -1.67
C CYS A 175 -15.58 4.02 -3.01
N GLY A 176 -14.35 4.52 -3.10
CA GLY A 176 -13.54 4.52 -4.32
C GLY A 176 -14.04 5.45 -5.44
N VAL A 177 -15.14 6.18 -5.25
CA VAL A 177 -15.83 6.94 -6.32
C VAL A 177 -15.00 8.11 -6.84
N GLY A 178 -14.66 9.04 -5.98
CA GLY A 178 -13.97 10.28 -6.37
C GLY A 178 -12.47 10.11 -6.55
N CYS A 179 -11.83 9.27 -5.74
CA CYS A 179 -10.38 9.04 -5.81
C CYS A 179 -10.03 8.04 -6.93
N VAL A 180 -10.34 6.76 -6.77
CA VAL A 180 -9.97 5.69 -7.72
C VAL A 180 -10.80 5.79 -9.00
N GLY A 181 -12.10 6.01 -8.88
CA GLY A 181 -13.02 6.05 -10.01
C GLY A 181 -12.75 7.21 -10.97
N GLU A 182 -12.40 8.40 -10.48
CA GLU A 182 -12.04 9.51 -11.36
C GLU A 182 -10.65 9.31 -11.97
N GLN A 183 -9.70 8.76 -11.21
CA GLN A 183 -8.37 8.42 -11.73
C GLN A 183 -8.44 7.42 -12.90
N THR A 184 -9.31 6.39 -12.81
CA THR A 184 -9.50 5.45 -13.93
C THR A 184 -10.05 6.11 -15.18
N LYS A 185 -10.78 7.22 -15.02
CA LYS A 185 -11.28 8.07 -16.13
C LYS A 185 -10.26 9.14 -16.57
N ARG A 186 -9.06 9.15 -16.00
CA ARG A 186 -8.02 10.17 -16.21
C ARG A 186 -8.49 11.60 -15.86
N ARG A 187 -9.30 11.71 -14.80
CA ARG A 187 -9.76 12.98 -14.25
C ARG A 187 -9.05 13.26 -12.93
N PRO A 188 -9.00 14.53 -12.49
CA PRO A 188 -8.50 14.88 -11.16
C PRO A 188 -9.20 14.10 -10.07
N ALA A 189 -8.46 13.70 -9.05
CA ALA A 189 -9.03 13.04 -7.88
C ALA A 189 -9.96 14.00 -7.12
N SER A 190 -11.01 13.45 -6.52
CA SER A 190 -11.92 14.14 -5.61
C SER A 190 -12.31 13.21 -4.46
N CYS A 191 -12.98 13.72 -3.47
CA CYS A 191 -13.49 12.91 -2.37
C CYS A 191 -14.94 13.26 -2.05
N VAL A 192 -15.75 12.24 -1.75
CA VAL A 192 -17.15 12.45 -1.35
C VAL A 192 -17.32 12.97 0.08
N ILE A 193 -16.26 12.82 0.90
CA ILE A 193 -16.21 13.30 2.29
C ILE A 193 -15.55 14.68 2.33
N ASN A 194 -14.43 14.86 1.62
CA ASN A 194 -13.68 16.11 1.58
C ASN A 194 -13.91 16.85 0.26
N PRO A 195 -14.73 17.91 0.25
CA PRO A 195 -15.03 18.66 -0.99
C PRO A 195 -13.82 19.42 -1.55
N LEU A 196 -12.77 19.62 -0.75
CA LEU A 196 -11.57 20.33 -1.15
C LEU A 196 -10.54 19.41 -1.82
N ALA A 197 -10.66 18.07 -1.64
CA ALA A 197 -9.68 17.12 -2.16
C ALA A 197 -9.46 17.28 -3.68
N GLY A 198 -8.21 17.57 -4.08
CA GLY A 198 -7.79 17.85 -5.45
C GLY A 198 -8.12 19.27 -5.94
N ARG A 199 -8.58 20.15 -5.03
CA ARG A 199 -8.98 21.53 -5.33
C ARG A 199 -8.48 22.51 -4.27
N GLU A 200 -7.49 22.15 -3.50
CA GLU A 200 -6.98 22.86 -2.34
C GLU A 200 -6.48 24.27 -2.71
N LEU A 201 -5.98 24.45 -3.94
CA LEU A 201 -5.53 25.74 -4.45
C LEU A 201 -6.66 26.64 -5.02
N GLU A 202 -7.84 26.06 -5.24
CA GLU A 202 -8.99 26.80 -5.79
C GLU A 202 -9.86 27.42 -4.70
N PHE A 203 -9.82 26.84 -3.49
CA PHE A 203 -10.68 27.23 -2.37
C PHE A 203 -9.83 27.57 -1.16
N GLU A 204 -9.95 28.82 -0.72
CA GLU A 204 -9.46 29.24 0.58
C GLU A 204 -10.60 29.15 1.58
N GLU A 205 -10.44 28.34 2.63
CA GLU A 205 -11.44 28.26 3.70
C GLU A 205 -11.50 29.60 4.45
N GLN A 206 -12.66 30.23 4.39
CA GLN A 206 -12.92 31.47 5.10
C GLN A 206 -13.93 31.21 6.23
N PRO A 207 -13.69 31.66 7.44
CA PRO A 207 -14.70 31.60 8.49
C PRO A 207 -16.01 32.26 8.04
N ALA A 208 -17.14 31.65 8.39
CA ALA A 208 -18.43 32.23 8.10
C ALA A 208 -18.53 33.66 8.71
N LYS A 209 -18.92 34.63 7.91
CA LYS A 209 -19.06 36.03 8.39
C LYS A 209 -20.12 36.16 9.50
N GLU A 210 -21.09 35.27 9.50
CA GLU A 210 -22.15 35.20 10.52
C GLU A 210 -22.42 33.73 10.85
N ALA A 211 -22.54 33.41 12.12
CA ALA A 211 -22.96 32.07 12.56
C ALA A 211 -24.42 31.82 12.13
N LYS A 212 -24.67 30.75 11.35
CA LYS A 212 -26.00 30.36 10.93
C LYS A 212 -26.37 29.05 11.60
N LYS A 213 -27.62 28.97 12.10
CA LYS A 213 -28.19 27.70 12.56
C LYS A 213 -28.68 26.93 11.34
N ILE A 214 -28.08 25.77 11.08
CA ILE A 214 -28.49 24.84 10.03
C ILE A 214 -29.32 23.75 10.69
N LEU A 215 -30.54 23.51 10.16
CA LEU A 215 -31.46 22.47 10.64
C LEU A 215 -31.23 21.21 9.85
#